data_931e87775cdba46428ae92c36121ec5e
#
_entry.id   931e87775cdba46428ae92c36121ec5e
#
_cell.length_a   1.000
_cell.length_b   1.000
_cell.length_c   1.000
_cell.angle_alpha   90.00
_cell.angle_beta   90.00
_cell.angle_gamma   90.00
#
_symmetry.space_group_name_H-M   'P 1'
#
loop_
_entity.id
_entity.type
_entity.pdbx_description
1 polymer ?
#
loop_
_entity_poly.entity_id
_entity_poly.type
_entity_poly.pdbx_seq_one_letter_code
_entity_poly.pdbx_strand_id
1 'polypeptide(L)'
;VARSFSGDKEQLVPLIKAAIAHRGFALIDVVSPCVTFNNNPQSTKSYEFVREHSEATGTIDFVPLRKEITTEYQPGYSHEVTMHDGSSIHLYKVDESLNPFDRRSAIVALEDHRCSGSILTGLIYMNKDSRDLHEVLETSQRPLNQLDEADLCPGNKMLLNINASLR
;
A
#
# COMPACT_ATOMS: atom_id res chain seq x y z
N VAL A 1 6.81 -4.12 0.72
CA VAL A 1 5.98 -3.28 -0.17
C VAL A 1 4.93 -4.14 -0.83
N ALA A 2 3.69 -3.73 -0.72
CA ALA A 2 2.55 -4.40 -1.33
C ALA A 2 1.57 -3.37 -1.90
N ARG A 3 0.71 -3.82 -2.82
CA ARG A 3 -0.41 -3.04 -3.31
C ARG A 3 -1.65 -3.91 -3.34
N SER A 4 -2.80 -3.35 -3.04
CA SER A 4 -4.07 -4.05 -3.13
C SER A 4 -5.19 -3.10 -3.54
N PHE A 5 -6.33 -3.67 -3.86
CA PHE A 5 -7.56 -2.92 -4.09
C PHE A 5 -8.46 -3.01 -2.84
N SER A 6 -9.10 -1.92 -2.46
CA SER A 6 -9.94 -1.87 -1.25
C SER A 6 -11.12 -2.84 -1.29
N GLY A 7 -11.59 -3.19 -2.48
CA GLY A 7 -12.68 -4.16 -2.70
C GLY A 7 -12.21 -5.63 -2.76
N ASP A 8 -10.90 -5.92 -2.78
CA ASP A 8 -10.35 -7.28 -2.70
C ASP A 8 -9.90 -7.57 -1.25
N LYS A 9 -10.86 -7.87 -0.38
CA LYS A 9 -10.59 -8.11 1.05
C LYS A 9 -9.82 -9.40 1.30
N GLU A 10 -9.96 -10.38 0.44
CA GLU A 10 -9.24 -11.66 0.56
C GLU A 10 -7.74 -11.47 0.38
N GLN A 11 -7.32 -10.57 -0.50
CA GLN A 11 -5.92 -10.20 -0.67
C GLN A 11 -5.47 -9.17 0.37
N LEU A 12 -6.26 -8.13 0.65
CA LEU A 12 -5.87 -7.00 1.48
C LEU A 12 -5.63 -7.40 2.94
N VAL A 13 -6.52 -8.23 3.52
CA VAL A 13 -6.41 -8.61 4.94
C VAL A 13 -5.13 -9.40 5.25
N PRO A 14 -4.74 -10.43 4.47
CA PRO A 14 -3.45 -11.10 4.65
C PRO A 14 -2.25 -10.16 4.51
N LEU A 15 -2.26 -9.23 3.55
CA LEU A 15 -1.18 -8.26 3.36
C LEU A 15 -1.03 -7.32 4.56
N ILE A 16 -2.14 -6.84 5.14
CA ILE A 16 -2.11 -6.03 6.37
C ILE A 16 -1.53 -6.84 7.55
N LYS A 17 -1.97 -8.07 7.73
CA LYS A 17 -1.43 -8.94 8.79
C LYS A 17 0.07 -9.19 8.62
N ALA A 18 0.51 -9.45 7.38
CA ALA A 18 1.92 -9.64 7.06
C ALA A 18 2.74 -8.36 7.32
N ALA A 19 2.20 -7.19 6.99
CA ALA A 19 2.86 -5.91 7.25
C ALA A 19 3.01 -5.61 8.74
N ILE A 20 2.01 -5.95 9.57
CA ILE A 20 2.09 -5.81 11.03
C ILE A 20 3.15 -6.74 11.62
N ALA A 21 3.26 -7.96 11.10
CA ALA A 21 4.26 -8.94 11.56
C ALA A 21 5.68 -8.69 11.04
N HIS A 22 5.82 -7.83 10.01
CA HIS A 22 7.12 -7.55 9.40
C HIS A 22 8.00 -6.70 10.33
N ARG A 23 9.27 -7.10 10.48
CA ARG A 23 10.28 -6.30 11.20
C ARG A 23 10.86 -5.25 10.28
N GLY A 24 10.63 -3.98 10.61
CA GLY A 24 11.11 -2.85 9.81
C GLY A 24 9.99 -2.07 9.13
N PHE A 25 10.33 -1.33 8.09
CA PHE A 25 9.38 -0.48 7.38
C PHE A 25 8.48 -1.31 6.45
N ALA A 26 7.17 -1.18 6.62
CA ALA A 26 6.17 -1.76 5.73
C ALA A 26 5.35 -0.67 5.01
N LEU A 27 5.11 -0.84 3.72
CA LEU A 27 4.27 0.02 2.89
C LEU A 27 3.22 -0.81 2.18
N ILE A 28 1.96 -0.45 2.36
CA ILE A 28 0.84 -0.98 1.57
C ILE A 28 0.16 0.19 0.86
N ASP A 29 0.15 0.14 -0.45
CA ASP A 29 -0.61 1.06 -1.30
C ASP A 29 -1.98 0.45 -1.59
N VAL A 30 -3.06 1.12 -1.16
CA VAL A 30 -4.42 0.63 -1.34
C VAL A 30 -5.16 1.48 -2.35
N VAL A 31 -5.38 0.92 -3.54
CA VAL A 31 -6.22 1.54 -4.57
C VAL A 31 -7.67 1.49 -4.11
N SER A 32 -8.31 2.66 -4.02
CA SER A 32 -9.69 2.78 -3.55
C SER A 32 -10.49 3.70 -4.47
N PRO A 33 -11.76 3.37 -4.77
CA PRO A 33 -12.63 4.28 -5.50
C PRO A 33 -12.88 5.55 -4.70
N CYS A 34 -12.74 6.71 -5.36
CA CYS A 34 -13.02 8.00 -4.75
C CYS A 34 -14.18 8.67 -5.46
N VAL A 35 -15.33 8.77 -4.78
CA VAL A 35 -16.55 9.41 -5.33
C VAL A 35 -16.52 10.93 -5.24
N THR A 36 -15.64 11.51 -4.42
CA THR A 36 -15.64 12.94 -4.10
C THR A 36 -15.03 13.78 -5.22
N PHE A 37 -13.96 13.28 -5.86
CA PHE A 37 -13.22 14.08 -6.86
C PHE A 37 -13.81 14.02 -8.28
N ASN A 38 -14.62 13.02 -8.58
CA ASN A 38 -15.20 12.83 -9.91
C ASN A 38 -16.67 13.33 -10.04
N ASN A 39 -17.26 13.81 -8.95
CA ASN A 39 -18.61 14.36 -8.94
C ASN A 39 -18.61 15.90 -9.11
N ASN A 40 -17.99 16.38 -10.19
CA ASN A 40 -17.89 17.81 -10.51
C ASN A 40 -18.99 18.17 -11.52
N PRO A 41 -19.74 19.29 -11.38
CA PRO A 41 -20.83 19.68 -12.31
C PRO A 41 -20.41 19.81 -13.78
N GLN A 42 -19.12 19.97 -14.05
CA GLN A 42 -18.58 20.02 -15.43
C GLN A 42 -18.08 18.67 -15.94
N SER A 43 -18.16 17.61 -15.14
CA SER A 43 -17.74 16.27 -15.52
C SER A 43 -18.88 15.53 -16.20
N THR A 44 -18.62 14.94 -17.37
CA THR A 44 -19.53 13.97 -18.01
C THR A 44 -19.78 12.72 -17.15
N LYS A 45 -19.10 12.62 -16.01
CA LYS A 45 -19.20 11.58 -14.99
C LYS A 45 -19.91 12.07 -13.72
N SER A 46 -20.47 13.30 -13.73
CA SER A 46 -21.27 13.83 -12.61
C SER A 46 -22.62 13.11 -12.52
N TYR A 47 -23.17 13.04 -11.30
CA TYR A 47 -24.48 12.42 -11.06
C TYR A 47 -25.60 13.05 -11.87
N GLU A 48 -25.58 14.37 -12.04
CA GLU A 48 -26.57 15.09 -12.83
C GLU A 48 -26.49 14.67 -14.29
N PHE A 49 -25.28 14.70 -14.88
CA PHE A 49 -25.07 14.31 -16.28
C PHE A 49 -25.50 12.85 -16.54
N VAL A 50 -25.09 11.91 -15.68
CA VAL A 50 -25.46 10.50 -15.82
C VAL A 50 -26.95 10.28 -15.64
N ARG A 51 -27.60 10.99 -14.70
CA ARG A 51 -29.05 10.89 -14.48
C ARG A 51 -29.85 11.42 -15.68
N GLU A 52 -29.44 12.55 -16.25
CA GLU A 52 -30.11 13.16 -17.42
C GLU A 52 -29.89 12.33 -18.69
N HIS A 53 -28.78 11.61 -18.82
CA HIS A 53 -28.45 10.84 -20.03
C HIS A 53 -28.77 9.34 -19.90
N SER A 54 -29.01 8.81 -18.72
CA SER A 54 -29.36 7.40 -18.51
C SER A 54 -30.78 7.06 -18.98
N GLU A 55 -31.67 8.05 -19.07
CA GLU A 55 -33.00 7.86 -19.64
C GLU A 55 -32.97 7.68 -21.17
N ALA A 56 -31.88 8.11 -21.82
CA ALA A 56 -31.75 8.06 -23.29
C ALA A 56 -31.04 6.80 -23.82
N THR A 57 -30.32 6.05 -23.00
CA THR A 57 -29.50 4.92 -23.45
C THR A 57 -29.66 3.66 -22.58
N GLY A 58 -30.83 3.30 -22.32
CA GLY A 58 -31.43 2.04 -21.80
C GLY A 58 -30.61 0.92 -21.15
N THR A 59 -29.29 0.96 -20.95
CA THR A 59 -28.49 0.01 -20.16
C THR A 59 -27.08 0.54 -19.93
N ILE A 60 -26.89 1.36 -18.89
CA ILE A 60 -25.56 1.54 -18.31
C ILE A 60 -25.56 0.75 -17.01
N ASP A 61 -24.67 -0.22 -16.89
CA ASP A 61 -24.40 -0.94 -15.64
C ASP A 61 -23.76 0.06 -14.66
N PHE A 62 -24.60 0.67 -13.86
CA PHE A 62 -24.23 1.71 -12.93
C PHE A 62 -24.04 1.10 -11.52
N VAL A 63 -22.86 1.21 -10.94
CA VAL A 63 -22.63 0.80 -9.56
C VAL A 63 -23.14 1.91 -8.63
N PRO A 64 -24.20 1.68 -7.82
CA PRO A 64 -24.71 2.69 -6.90
C PRO A 64 -23.63 3.14 -5.90
N LEU A 65 -23.57 4.43 -5.60
CA LEU A 65 -22.59 5.05 -4.70
C LEU A 65 -22.44 4.42 -3.31
N ARG A 66 -23.53 3.87 -2.81
CA ARG A 66 -23.55 3.21 -1.48
C ARG A 66 -23.22 1.73 -1.57
N LYS A 67 -23.09 1.18 -2.77
CA LYS A 67 -22.70 -0.21 -2.95
C LYS A 67 -21.18 -0.30 -2.91
N GLU A 68 -20.67 -1.12 -2.01
CA GLU A 68 -19.24 -1.42 -1.97
C GLU A 68 -18.82 -2.11 -3.29
N ILE A 69 -17.75 -1.62 -3.92
CA ILE A 69 -17.13 -2.28 -5.07
C ILE A 69 -16.24 -3.39 -4.52
N THR A 70 -16.68 -4.63 -4.66
CA THR A 70 -15.92 -5.82 -4.29
C THR A 70 -15.45 -6.54 -5.55
N THR A 71 -14.28 -7.15 -5.46
CA THR A 71 -13.73 -7.95 -6.56
C THR A 71 -13.00 -9.17 -6.01
N GLU A 72 -13.09 -10.26 -6.77
CA GLU A 72 -12.43 -11.52 -6.47
C GLU A 72 -11.90 -12.09 -7.78
N TYR A 73 -10.59 -12.34 -7.87
CA TYR A 73 -9.94 -12.88 -9.06
C TYR A 73 -8.68 -13.65 -8.71
N GLN A 74 -8.31 -14.59 -9.56
CA GLN A 74 -7.21 -15.51 -9.31
C GLN A 74 -5.84 -14.84 -9.55
N PRO A 75 -4.78 -15.30 -8.86
CA PRO A 75 -3.41 -14.89 -9.17
C PRO A 75 -3.04 -15.17 -10.63
N GLY A 76 -2.26 -14.28 -11.25
CA GLY A 76 -1.85 -14.38 -12.65
C GLY A 76 -2.88 -13.88 -13.67
N TYR A 77 -4.04 -13.39 -13.21
CA TYR A 77 -5.08 -12.88 -14.10
C TYR A 77 -5.28 -11.37 -13.94
N SER A 78 -5.68 -10.75 -15.05
CA SER A 78 -6.21 -9.39 -15.05
C SER A 78 -7.71 -9.39 -14.80
N HIS A 79 -8.17 -8.42 -14.05
CA HIS A 79 -9.59 -8.19 -13.79
C HIS A 79 -9.92 -6.71 -13.98
N GLU A 80 -11.00 -6.43 -14.72
CA GLU A 80 -11.51 -5.08 -14.90
C GLU A 80 -12.52 -4.76 -13.81
N VAL A 81 -12.34 -3.64 -13.15
CA VAL A 81 -13.23 -3.15 -12.10
C VAL A 81 -13.85 -1.82 -12.55
N THR A 82 -15.16 -1.79 -12.62
CA THR A 82 -15.91 -0.56 -12.89
C THR A 82 -16.05 0.26 -11.60
N MET A 83 -15.62 1.49 -11.64
CA MET A 83 -15.68 2.44 -10.53
C MET A 83 -17.06 3.14 -10.47
N HIS A 84 -17.36 3.81 -9.35
CA HIS A 84 -18.63 4.53 -9.17
C HIS A 84 -18.88 5.64 -10.19
N ASP A 85 -17.82 6.18 -10.78
CA ASP A 85 -17.88 7.22 -11.83
C ASP A 85 -17.99 6.65 -13.24
N GLY A 86 -18.16 5.33 -13.37
CA GLY A 86 -18.24 4.63 -14.65
C GLY A 86 -16.89 4.44 -15.35
N SER A 87 -15.77 4.88 -14.75
CA SER A 87 -14.44 4.55 -15.26
C SER A 87 -14.06 3.11 -14.91
N SER A 88 -13.20 2.51 -15.72
CA SER A 88 -12.66 1.18 -15.47
C SER A 88 -11.19 1.25 -15.09
N ILE A 89 -10.79 0.38 -14.17
CA ILE A 89 -9.39 0.11 -13.86
C ILE A 89 -9.09 -1.37 -14.11
N HIS A 90 -7.90 -1.65 -14.64
CA HIS A 90 -7.44 -3.01 -14.86
C HIS A 90 -6.47 -3.38 -13.72
N LEU A 91 -6.85 -4.35 -12.91
CA LEU A 91 -6.02 -4.89 -11.81
C LEU A 91 -5.37 -6.19 -12.28
N TYR A 92 -4.10 -6.39 -11.98
CA TYR A 92 -3.40 -7.65 -12.19
C TYR A 92 -2.92 -8.19 -10.85
N LYS A 93 -3.33 -9.39 -10.48
CA LYS A 93 -2.90 -10.04 -9.24
C LYS A 93 -1.59 -10.80 -9.48
N VAL A 94 -0.55 -10.45 -8.72
CA VAL A 94 0.74 -11.15 -8.75
C VAL A 94 0.56 -12.64 -8.55
N ASP A 95 1.24 -13.43 -9.36
CA ASP A 95 1.37 -14.87 -9.25
C ASP A 95 2.76 -15.30 -8.76
N GLU A 96 3.03 -16.59 -8.83
CA GLU A 96 4.30 -17.19 -8.40
C GLU A 96 5.49 -16.84 -9.32
N SER A 97 5.25 -16.23 -10.49
CA SER A 97 6.33 -15.83 -11.43
C SER A 97 7.15 -14.68 -10.91
N LEU A 98 6.57 -13.81 -10.09
CA LEU A 98 7.27 -12.71 -9.45
C LEU A 98 7.97 -13.19 -8.18
N ASN A 99 9.30 -13.11 -8.14
CA ASN A 99 10.06 -13.32 -6.91
C ASN A 99 10.01 -12.04 -6.04
N PRO A 100 9.27 -12.01 -4.93
CA PRO A 100 9.14 -10.81 -4.10
C PRO A 100 10.41 -10.47 -3.32
N PHE A 101 11.44 -11.34 -3.32
CA PHE A 101 12.72 -11.09 -2.65
C PHE A 101 13.75 -10.45 -3.59
N ASP A 102 13.48 -10.39 -4.90
CA ASP A 102 14.33 -9.73 -5.86
C ASP A 102 13.80 -8.33 -6.20
N ARG A 103 14.53 -7.32 -5.72
CA ARG A 103 14.19 -5.92 -5.95
C ARG A 103 14.14 -5.55 -7.45
N ARG A 104 15.01 -6.16 -8.26
CA ARG A 104 15.05 -5.87 -9.71
C ARG A 104 13.80 -6.40 -10.39
N SER A 105 13.42 -7.64 -10.13
CA SER A 105 12.20 -8.25 -10.65
C SER A 105 10.96 -7.45 -10.25
N ALA A 106 10.90 -6.95 -9.02
CA ALA A 106 9.80 -6.12 -8.55
C ALA A 106 9.67 -4.80 -9.33
N ILE A 107 10.80 -4.13 -9.62
CA ILE A 107 10.81 -2.87 -10.38
C ILE A 107 10.39 -3.11 -11.83
N VAL A 108 10.91 -4.16 -12.47
CA VAL A 108 10.57 -4.52 -13.86
C VAL A 108 9.08 -4.84 -13.97
N ALA A 109 8.54 -5.66 -13.05
CA ALA A 109 7.12 -6.00 -13.05
C ALA A 109 6.22 -4.76 -12.90
N LEU A 110 6.57 -3.83 -12.01
CA LEU A 110 5.83 -2.57 -11.87
C LEU A 110 5.83 -1.73 -13.15
N GLU A 111 6.97 -1.66 -13.84
CA GLU A 111 7.11 -0.89 -15.08
C GLU A 111 6.34 -1.55 -16.23
N ASP A 112 6.43 -2.85 -16.39
CA ASP A 112 5.72 -3.62 -17.43
C ASP A 112 4.20 -3.44 -17.30
N HIS A 113 3.67 -3.56 -16.07
CA HIS A 113 2.26 -3.36 -15.83
C HIS A 113 1.83 -1.89 -16.00
N ARG A 114 2.68 -0.94 -15.63
CA ARG A 114 2.45 0.48 -15.90
C ARG A 114 2.35 0.75 -17.41
N CYS A 115 3.24 0.18 -18.21
CA CYS A 115 3.23 0.32 -19.67
C CYS A 115 2.01 -0.34 -20.33
N SER A 116 1.52 -1.44 -19.78
CA SER A 116 0.31 -2.13 -20.26
C SER A 116 -1.00 -1.48 -19.78
N GLY A 117 -0.92 -0.45 -18.93
CA GLY A 117 -2.10 0.21 -18.36
C GLY A 117 -2.81 -0.61 -17.28
N SER A 118 -2.15 -1.63 -16.72
CA SER A 118 -2.67 -2.42 -15.61
C SER A 118 -2.04 -2.04 -14.28
N ILE A 119 -2.77 -2.27 -13.19
CA ILE A 119 -2.31 -2.01 -11.82
C ILE A 119 -1.93 -3.35 -11.18
N LEU A 120 -0.64 -3.55 -10.96
CA LEU A 120 -0.11 -4.73 -10.28
C LEU A 120 -0.55 -4.74 -8.80
N THR A 121 -1.17 -5.83 -8.33
CA THR A 121 -1.62 -6.01 -6.94
C THR A 121 -1.01 -7.27 -6.34
N GLY A 122 -0.80 -7.28 -5.03
CA GLY A 122 -0.21 -8.37 -4.26
C GLY A 122 1.04 -7.94 -3.51
N LEU A 123 1.83 -8.92 -3.05
CA LEU A 123 3.14 -8.69 -2.46
C LEU A 123 4.16 -8.44 -3.57
N ILE A 124 4.66 -7.21 -3.65
CA ILE A 124 5.56 -6.77 -4.72
C ILE A 124 7.02 -6.99 -4.32
N TYR A 125 7.38 -6.58 -3.10
CA TYR A 125 8.76 -6.71 -2.62
C TYR A 125 8.82 -6.90 -1.10
N MET A 126 9.72 -7.79 -0.65
CA MET A 126 10.02 -8.00 0.77
C MET A 126 11.52 -8.20 0.98
N ASN A 127 12.12 -7.42 1.88
CA ASN A 127 13.48 -7.66 2.36
C ASN A 127 13.43 -8.51 3.63
N LYS A 128 14.05 -9.70 3.58
CA LYS A 128 14.11 -10.63 4.73
C LYS A 128 15.06 -10.14 5.84
N ASP A 129 16.06 -9.35 5.46
CA ASP A 129 17.11 -8.87 6.35
C ASP A 129 16.81 -7.45 6.87
N SER A 130 15.56 -7.01 6.76
CA SER A 130 15.16 -5.71 7.29
C SER A 130 15.20 -5.71 8.81
N ARG A 131 15.67 -4.59 9.37
CA ARG A 131 15.71 -4.32 10.80
C ARG A 131 14.69 -3.27 11.16
N ASP A 132 14.15 -3.33 12.37
CA ASP A 132 13.28 -2.27 12.85
C ASP A 132 14.08 -1.01 13.24
N LEU A 133 13.36 0.09 13.47
CA LEU A 133 13.98 1.37 13.77
C LEU A 133 14.80 1.34 15.07
N HIS A 134 14.34 0.60 16.07
CA HIS A 134 15.03 0.47 17.35
C HIS A 134 16.35 -0.27 17.20
N GLU A 135 16.38 -1.33 16.39
CA GLU A 135 17.61 -2.07 16.06
C GLU A 135 18.59 -1.22 15.24
N VAL A 136 18.09 -0.40 14.31
CA VAL A 136 18.95 0.49 13.49
C VAL A 136 19.54 1.61 14.33
N LEU A 137 18.77 2.17 15.26
CA LEU A 137 19.20 3.26 16.15
C LEU A 137 19.89 2.76 17.40
N GLU A 138 19.99 1.44 17.59
CA GLU A 138 20.57 0.83 18.79
C GLU A 138 19.97 1.40 20.08
N THR A 139 18.66 1.61 20.08
CA THR A 139 17.95 2.18 21.23
C THR A 139 17.89 1.16 22.37
N SER A 140 17.78 1.67 23.61
CA SER A 140 17.66 0.82 24.80
C SER A 140 16.50 -0.16 24.70
N GLN A 141 16.72 -1.42 25.07
CA GLN A 141 15.69 -2.45 25.17
C GLN A 141 14.72 -2.21 26.35
N ARG A 142 15.16 -1.43 27.34
CA ARG A 142 14.32 -1.03 28.47
C ARG A 142 13.67 0.32 28.20
N PRO A 143 12.37 0.49 28.54
CA PRO A 143 11.72 1.79 28.48
C PRO A 143 12.46 2.84 29.31
N LEU A 144 12.45 4.08 28.86
CA LEU A 144 13.19 5.19 29.48
C LEU A 144 12.88 5.36 30.98
N ASN A 145 11.62 5.15 31.39
CA ASN A 145 11.18 5.23 32.77
C ASN A 145 11.64 4.04 33.66
N GLN A 146 12.28 3.03 33.08
CA GLN A 146 12.84 1.87 33.78
C GLN A 146 14.37 1.89 33.79
N LEU A 147 15.00 2.89 33.18
CA LEU A 147 16.43 3.09 33.23
C LEU A 147 16.81 3.75 34.56
N ASP A 148 17.87 3.26 35.16
CA ASP A 148 18.41 3.85 36.40
C ASP A 148 19.40 4.99 36.06
N GLU A 149 19.86 5.69 37.11
CA GLU A 149 20.77 6.84 36.96
C GLU A 149 22.09 6.43 36.29
N ALA A 150 22.57 5.23 36.51
CA ALA A 150 23.81 4.75 35.93
C ALA A 150 23.68 4.49 34.43
N ASP A 151 22.50 4.11 33.95
CA ASP A 151 22.20 3.94 32.53
C ASP A 151 22.03 5.29 31.79
N LEU A 152 21.46 6.28 32.49
CA LEU A 152 21.17 7.59 31.93
C LEU A 152 22.38 8.55 31.98
N CYS A 153 23.27 8.33 32.94
CA CYS A 153 24.43 9.17 33.20
C CYS A 153 25.73 8.36 33.04
N PRO A 154 26.38 8.39 31.86
CA PRO A 154 27.56 7.57 31.57
C PRO A 154 28.80 7.91 32.43
N GLY A 155 28.72 8.94 33.28
CA GLY A 155 29.75 9.34 34.22
C GLY A 155 30.93 10.12 33.59
N ASN A 156 31.75 10.73 34.47
CA ASN A 156 32.83 11.65 34.04
C ASN A 156 33.87 10.98 33.15
N LYS A 157 34.17 9.68 33.36
CA LYS A 157 35.16 8.96 32.54
C LYS A 157 34.75 8.83 31.08
N MET A 158 33.49 8.54 30.83
CA MET A 158 32.95 8.47 29.47
C MET A 158 32.95 9.85 28.82
N LEU A 159 32.56 10.89 29.56
CA LEU A 159 32.56 12.27 29.05
C LEU A 159 33.99 12.73 28.69
N LEU A 160 35.00 12.39 29.50
CA LEU A 160 36.39 12.68 29.17
C LEU A 160 36.87 11.95 27.91
N ASN A 161 36.45 10.70 27.69
CA ASN A 161 36.76 9.94 26.49
C ASN A 161 36.14 10.55 25.25
N ILE A 162 34.86 10.95 25.33
CA ILE A 162 34.17 11.64 24.23
C ILE A 162 34.86 12.96 23.89
N ASN A 163 35.18 13.78 24.90
CA ASN A 163 35.88 15.02 24.70
C ASN A 163 37.28 14.86 24.11
N ALA A 164 37.98 13.77 24.46
CA ALA A 164 39.29 13.45 23.89
C ALA A 164 39.19 13.02 22.42
N SER A 165 38.11 12.36 22.02
CA SER A 165 37.87 11.93 20.62
C SER A 165 37.51 13.06 19.69
N LEU A 166 37.09 14.22 20.23
CA LEU A 166 36.70 15.41 19.48
C LEU A 166 37.83 16.44 19.33
N ARG A 167 39.01 16.18 19.88
CA ARG A 167 40.23 17.00 19.78
C ARG A 167 41.21 16.41 18.76
#